data_99460cfad3f7c11744a0f7929a6b5e98
#
_entry.id   99460cfad3f7c11744a0f7929a6b5e98
#
_cell.length_a   1.000
_cell.length_b   1.000
_cell.length_c   1.000
_cell.angle_alpha   90.00
_cell.angle_beta   90.00
_cell.angle_gamma   90.00
#
_symmetry.space_group_name_H-M   'P 1'
#
loop_
_entity.id
_entity.type
_entity.pdbx_description
1 polymer ?
#
loop_
_entity_poly.entity_id
_entity_poly.type
_entity_poly.pdbx_seq_one_letter_code
_entity_poly.pdbx_strand_id
1 'polypeptide(L)'
;MAAQKVVISKDLKADLQAFFASMSYDKLFILTDTNTQEKCYPLIKDIPALQDTPVITVQAGDTHKDIEQVAYIWSRLSNEGASRNSLLVNLGGGMITDMGGFAGATFKRGLRTVNIPTTLMASVDAAVGGKTGINFNGLKNEVGSFYPPECVFIDCEFLRTLDRDNLLSGYAEMIKHALISSMDIYASVLLFDLDAKIDYAFLNRMVAQSVAVKERIVEEDPKEHGIRKALNFGHTIGHAYESLSFKKDRPLLHGHAVAAGIVSELYLSHKVCGFPMEKLSQVVYYLKAVSYTHLTLPTNRE
;
A
#
# COMPACT_ATOMS: atom_id res chain seq x y z
N MET A 1 -17.53 -2.16 -12.66
CA MET A 1 -16.72 -3.13 -11.88
C MET A 1 -17.43 -3.29 -10.56
N ALA A 2 -17.47 -4.50 -9.98
CA ALA A 2 -18.00 -4.67 -8.63
C ALA A 2 -17.16 -3.82 -7.65
N ALA A 3 -17.82 -3.23 -6.65
CA ALA A 3 -17.13 -2.48 -5.62
C ALA A 3 -16.20 -3.43 -4.86
N GLN A 4 -14.96 -3.01 -4.66
CA GLN A 4 -13.99 -3.75 -3.85
C GLN A 4 -14.49 -3.79 -2.40
N LYS A 5 -14.45 -4.96 -1.76
CA LYS A 5 -14.77 -5.09 -0.34
C LYS A 5 -13.50 -4.87 0.49
N VAL A 6 -13.55 -3.96 1.47
CA VAL A 6 -12.47 -3.78 2.45
C VAL A 6 -13.00 -4.13 3.84
N VAL A 7 -12.24 -4.92 4.58
CA VAL A 7 -12.54 -5.34 5.96
C VAL A 7 -11.40 -4.84 6.85
N ILE A 8 -11.71 -3.91 7.73
CA ILE A 8 -10.79 -3.52 8.82
C ILE A 8 -11.01 -4.51 9.95
N SER A 9 -10.12 -5.48 10.04
CA SER A 9 -10.27 -6.61 10.93
C SER A 9 -9.94 -6.28 12.38
N LYS A 10 -10.65 -6.94 13.29
CA LYS A 10 -10.34 -6.99 14.73
C LYS A 10 -9.97 -8.42 15.16
N ASP A 11 -10.33 -9.40 14.37
CA ASP A 11 -9.98 -10.80 14.50
C ASP A 11 -9.80 -11.39 13.09
N LEU A 12 -8.60 -11.22 12.55
CA LEU A 12 -8.29 -11.61 11.18
C LEU A 12 -8.53 -13.10 10.94
N LYS A 13 -8.26 -13.96 11.93
CA LYS A 13 -8.44 -15.40 11.77
C LYS A 13 -9.91 -15.75 11.60
N ALA A 14 -10.78 -15.18 12.42
CA ALA A 14 -12.22 -15.38 12.31
C ALA A 14 -12.78 -14.82 11.00
N ASP A 15 -12.36 -13.61 10.61
CA ASP A 15 -12.81 -12.96 9.37
C ASP A 15 -12.39 -13.75 8.13
N LEU A 16 -11.14 -14.21 8.07
CA LEU A 16 -10.62 -15.02 6.96
C LEU A 16 -11.31 -16.37 6.90
N GLN A 17 -11.53 -17.04 8.04
CA GLN A 17 -12.23 -18.33 8.07
C GLN A 17 -13.67 -18.18 7.56
N ALA A 18 -14.39 -17.16 8.01
CA ALA A 18 -15.75 -16.89 7.55
C ALA A 18 -15.78 -16.58 6.04
N PHE A 19 -14.82 -15.78 5.56
CA PHE A 19 -14.71 -15.43 4.15
C PHE A 19 -14.46 -16.68 3.28
N PHE A 20 -13.45 -17.48 3.60
CA PHE A 20 -13.14 -18.68 2.82
C PHE A 20 -14.27 -19.71 2.85
N ALA A 21 -14.99 -19.83 3.97
CA ALA A 21 -16.17 -20.69 4.05
C ALA A 21 -17.34 -20.20 3.18
N SER A 22 -17.43 -18.91 2.91
CA SER A 22 -18.47 -18.31 2.06
C SER A 22 -18.14 -18.33 0.57
N MET A 23 -16.88 -18.61 0.21
CA MET A 23 -16.39 -18.56 -1.17
C MET A 23 -16.38 -19.96 -1.80
N SER A 24 -16.74 -20.04 -3.07
CA SER A 24 -16.51 -21.24 -3.89
C SER A 24 -15.20 -21.11 -4.63
N TYR A 25 -14.26 -22.01 -4.38
CA TYR A 25 -12.97 -22.12 -5.10
C TYR A 25 -12.55 -23.59 -5.14
N ASP A 26 -11.72 -23.94 -6.14
CA ASP A 26 -11.19 -25.30 -6.26
C ASP A 26 -9.83 -25.48 -5.57
N LYS A 27 -8.99 -24.44 -5.61
CA LYS A 27 -7.69 -24.41 -4.95
C LYS A 27 -7.40 -23.03 -4.39
N LEU A 28 -6.61 -23.00 -3.33
CA LEU A 28 -6.15 -21.78 -2.70
C LEU A 28 -4.61 -21.73 -2.79
N PHE A 29 -4.06 -20.54 -3.03
CA PHE A 29 -2.64 -20.27 -3.08
C PHE A 29 -2.32 -19.05 -2.22
N ILE A 30 -1.13 -19.02 -1.60
CA ILE A 30 -0.66 -17.86 -0.86
C ILE A 30 0.60 -17.33 -1.57
N LEU A 31 0.61 -16.03 -1.87
CA LEU A 31 1.78 -15.32 -2.36
C LEU A 31 2.37 -14.48 -1.24
N THR A 32 3.66 -14.63 -1.03
CA THR A 32 4.47 -13.88 -0.05
C THR A 32 5.77 -13.41 -0.70
N ASP A 33 6.46 -12.47 -0.08
CA ASP A 33 7.90 -12.30 -0.28
C ASP A 33 8.68 -12.97 0.84
N THR A 34 10.01 -12.98 0.74
CA THR A 34 10.90 -13.62 1.72
C THR A 34 10.72 -13.07 3.14
N ASN A 35 10.45 -11.75 3.29
CA ASN A 35 10.22 -11.13 4.60
C ASN A 35 8.85 -11.51 5.17
N THR A 36 7.81 -11.47 4.35
CA THR A 36 6.45 -11.75 4.81
C THR A 36 6.19 -13.24 5.00
N GLN A 37 6.92 -14.10 4.28
CA GLN A 37 6.97 -15.54 4.56
C GLN A 37 7.47 -15.82 5.97
N GLU A 38 8.51 -15.13 6.39
CA GLU A 38 9.13 -15.34 7.71
C GLU A 38 8.30 -14.69 8.83
N LYS A 39 7.87 -13.44 8.64
CA LYS A 39 7.33 -12.60 9.72
C LYS A 39 5.80 -12.59 9.80
N CYS A 40 5.10 -12.72 8.67
CA CYS A 40 3.66 -12.53 8.60
C CYS A 40 2.88 -13.84 8.39
N TYR A 41 3.38 -14.74 7.55
CA TYR A 41 2.71 -16.03 7.31
C TYR A 41 2.46 -16.86 8.58
N PRO A 42 3.39 -16.93 9.56
CA PRO A 42 3.15 -17.65 10.81
C PRO A 42 1.93 -17.17 11.60
N LEU A 43 1.48 -15.92 11.39
CA LEU A 43 0.32 -15.36 12.09
C LEU A 43 -1.02 -15.91 11.57
N ILE A 44 -1.04 -16.45 10.34
CA ILE A 44 -2.27 -16.94 9.68
C ILE A 44 -2.24 -18.42 9.29
N LYS A 45 -1.09 -19.08 9.30
CA LYS A 45 -0.92 -20.47 8.83
C LYS A 45 -1.82 -21.48 9.52
N ASP A 46 -2.24 -21.21 10.77
CA ASP A 46 -3.07 -22.11 11.57
C ASP A 46 -4.56 -22.00 11.24
N ILE A 47 -4.95 -21.13 10.32
CA ILE A 47 -6.33 -21.04 9.84
C ILE A 47 -6.64 -22.30 9.04
N PRO A 48 -7.72 -23.04 9.35
CA PRO A 48 -8.01 -24.33 8.71
C PRO A 48 -8.04 -24.28 7.18
N ALA A 49 -8.58 -23.20 6.59
CA ALA A 49 -8.62 -23.02 5.14
C ALA A 49 -7.24 -22.81 4.50
N LEU A 50 -6.22 -22.45 5.28
CA LEU A 50 -4.85 -22.19 4.81
C LEU A 50 -3.90 -23.37 5.09
N GLN A 51 -4.35 -24.40 5.82
CA GLN A 51 -3.58 -25.60 6.03
C GLN A 51 -3.34 -26.31 4.70
N ASP A 52 -2.11 -26.80 4.49
CA ASP A 52 -1.68 -27.47 3.26
C ASP A 52 -1.80 -26.63 1.98
N THR A 53 -2.02 -25.31 2.10
CA THR A 53 -2.09 -24.39 0.97
C THR A 53 -0.70 -24.14 0.42
N PRO A 54 -0.46 -24.33 -0.91
CA PRO A 54 0.80 -23.99 -1.54
C PRO A 54 1.18 -22.52 -1.33
N VAL A 55 2.40 -22.27 -0.86
CA VAL A 55 2.96 -20.94 -0.69
C VAL A 55 3.95 -20.65 -1.81
N ILE A 56 3.74 -19.54 -2.50
CA ILE A 56 4.61 -19.01 -3.54
C ILE A 56 5.38 -17.85 -2.92
N THR A 57 6.71 -17.98 -2.83
CA THR A 57 7.54 -16.94 -2.22
C THR A 57 8.45 -16.32 -3.26
N VAL A 58 8.39 -15.00 -3.40
CA VAL A 58 9.24 -14.19 -4.29
C VAL A 58 10.29 -13.43 -3.49
N GLN A 59 11.26 -12.84 -4.17
CA GLN A 59 12.27 -12.02 -3.50
C GLN A 59 11.66 -10.70 -2.99
N ALA A 60 12.01 -10.32 -1.76
CA ALA A 60 11.59 -9.05 -1.20
C ALA A 60 12.32 -7.86 -1.84
N GLY A 61 11.66 -6.71 -1.88
CA GLY A 61 12.21 -5.45 -2.38
C GLY A 61 11.62 -5.01 -3.71
N ASP A 62 11.39 -3.71 -3.85
CA ASP A 62 10.73 -3.11 -5.03
C ASP A 62 11.53 -3.30 -6.34
N THR A 63 12.84 -3.57 -6.24
CA THR A 63 13.69 -3.92 -7.38
C THR A 63 13.33 -5.27 -8.01
N HIS A 64 12.65 -6.14 -7.27
CA HIS A 64 12.16 -7.44 -7.71
C HIS A 64 10.67 -7.42 -8.13
N LYS A 65 10.06 -6.24 -8.20
CA LYS A 65 8.71 -6.07 -8.71
C LYS A 65 8.71 -6.04 -10.24
N ASP A 66 9.04 -7.15 -10.88
CA ASP A 66 9.31 -7.26 -12.30
C ASP A 66 8.59 -8.43 -12.99
N ILE A 67 8.75 -8.52 -14.29
CA ILE A 67 8.13 -9.57 -15.12
C ILE A 67 8.71 -10.97 -14.82
N GLU A 68 9.94 -11.08 -14.37
CA GLU A 68 10.58 -12.36 -14.07
C GLU A 68 9.92 -13.01 -12.85
N GLN A 69 9.67 -12.21 -11.80
CA GLN A 69 8.93 -12.69 -10.62
C GLN A 69 7.48 -13.02 -10.96
N VAL A 70 6.83 -12.25 -11.82
CA VAL A 70 5.47 -12.58 -12.30
C VAL A 70 5.46 -13.88 -13.10
N ALA A 71 6.44 -14.10 -13.98
CA ALA A 71 6.58 -15.35 -14.73
C ALA A 71 6.81 -16.56 -13.80
N TYR A 72 7.58 -16.36 -12.73
CA TYR A 72 7.75 -17.36 -11.68
C TYR A 72 6.42 -17.66 -10.97
N ILE A 73 5.63 -16.66 -10.60
CA ILE A 73 4.31 -16.84 -9.98
C ILE A 73 3.40 -17.65 -10.93
N TRP A 74 3.32 -17.28 -12.21
CA TRP A 74 2.52 -18.03 -13.21
C TRP A 74 2.97 -19.48 -13.35
N SER A 75 4.28 -19.72 -13.37
CA SER A 75 4.85 -21.07 -13.45
C SER A 75 4.43 -21.91 -12.23
N ARG A 76 4.55 -21.35 -11.01
CA ARG A 76 4.14 -22.03 -9.80
C ARG A 76 2.64 -22.33 -9.78
N LEU A 77 1.79 -21.34 -10.12
CA LEU A 77 0.34 -21.53 -10.21
C LEU A 77 -0.01 -22.64 -11.22
N SER A 78 0.66 -22.66 -12.38
CA SER A 78 0.43 -23.67 -13.42
C SER A 78 0.84 -25.07 -12.96
N ASN A 79 2.04 -25.21 -12.42
CA ASN A 79 2.59 -26.50 -11.97
C ASN A 79 1.78 -27.12 -10.82
N GLU A 80 1.26 -26.29 -9.93
CA GLU A 80 0.38 -26.69 -8.82
C GLU A 80 -1.08 -26.89 -9.26
N GLY A 81 -1.37 -26.71 -10.56
CA GLY A 81 -2.68 -26.99 -11.16
C GLY A 81 -3.76 -25.96 -10.82
N ALA A 82 -3.40 -24.68 -10.72
CA ALA A 82 -4.38 -23.61 -10.55
C ALA A 82 -5.34 -23.52 -11.76
N SER A 83 -6.63 -23.30 -11.48
CA SER A 83 -7.68 -23.07 -12.48
C SER A 83 -8.15 -21.60 -12.42
N ARG A 84 -9.14 -21.24 -13.25
CA ARG A 84 -9.83 -19.94 -13.14
C ARG A 84 -10.68 -19.81 -11.86
N ASN A 85 -11.04 -20.94 -11.27
CA ASN A 85 -11.84 -20.96 -10.03
C ASN A 85 -10.97 -20.95 -8.78
N SER A 86 -9.64 -20.99 -8.94
CA SER A 86 -8.72 -20.91 -7.81
C SER A 86 -8.67 -19.48 -7.23
N LEU A 87 -8.11 -19.35 -6.05
CA LEU A 87 -7.99 -18.10 -5.32
C LEU A 87 -6.53 -17.86 -4.92
N LEU A 88 -6.00 -16.67 -5.18
CA LEU A 88 -4.65 -16.26 -4.80
C LEU A 88 -4.74 -15.23 -3.66
N VAL A 89 -4.18 -15.57 -2.51
CA VAL A 89 -4.08 -14.68 -1.35
C VAL A 89 -2.72 -13.98 -1.37
N ASN A 90 -2.72 -12.68 -1.56
CA ASN A 90 -1.53 -11.83 -1.55
C ASN A 90 -1.27 -11.36 -0.12
N LEU A 91 -0.34 -12.00 0.58
CA LEU A 91 0.07 -11.65 1.94
C LEU A 91 1.38 -10.85 1.88
N GLY A 92 1.30 -9.52 1.93
CA GLY A 92 2.50 -8.72 1.84
C GLY A 92 2.28 -7.22 1.74
N GLY A 93 3.37 -6.50 1.53
CA GLY A 93 3.36 -5.07 1.26
C GLY A 93 2.85 -4.73 -0.14
N GLY A 94 2.96 -3.45 -0.54
CA GLY A 94 2.51 -2.96 -1.85
C GLY A 94 3.09 -3.73 -3.03
N MET A 95 4.35 -4.15 -2.96
CA MET A 95 4.97 -4.98 -3.99
C MET A 95 4.15 -6.27 -4.23
N ILE A 96 3.80 -6.98 -3.15
CA ILE A 96 3.06 -8.26 -3.24
C ILE A 96 1.62 -8.04 -3.71
N THR A 97 0.94 -7.02 -3.20
CA THR A 97 -0.46 -6.76 -3.60
C THR A 97 -0.55 -6.33 -5.06
N ASP A 98 0.39 -5.51 -5.55
CA ASP A 98 0.44 -5.06 -6.93
C ASP A 98 0.82 -6.19 -7.90
N MET A 99 1.93 -6.88 -7.61
CA MET A 99 2.44 -7.94 -8.47
C MET A 99 1.52 -9.17 -8.47
N GLY A 100 1.01 -9.56 -7.29
CA GLY A 100 0.06 -10.67 -7.16
C GLY A 100 -1.28 -10.36 -7.82
N GLY A 101 -1.75 -9.11 -7.70
CA GLY A 101 -2.94 -8.64 -8.42
C GLY A 101 -2.75 -8.68 -9.94
N PHE A 102 -1.58 -8.24 -10.45
CA PHE A 102 -1.25 -8.30 -11.88
C PHE A 102 -1.10 -9.75 -12.36
N ALA A 103 -0.43 -10.60 -11.59
CA ALA A 103 -0.33 -12.02 -11.90
C ALA A 103 -1.71 -12.68 -11.95
N GLY A 104 -2.59 -12.36 -11.00
CA GLY A 104 -3.98 -12.81 -10.98
C GLY A 104 -4.77 -12.33 -12.20
N ALA A 105 -4.68 -11.05 -12.52
CA ALA A 105 -5.38 -10.46 -13.67
C ALA A 105 -5.05 -11.14 -15.00
N THR A 106 -3.82 -11.58 -15.15
CA THR A 106 -3.27 -12.10 -16.41
C THR A 106 -3.26 -13.62 -16.50
N PHE A 107 -3.15 -14.34 -15.37
CA PHE A 107 -3.17 -15.79 -15.34
C PHE A 107 -4.53 -16.32 -15.80
N LYS A 108 -4.53 -17.15 -16.84
CA LYS A 108 -5.74 -17.74 -17.47
C LYS A 108 -6.86 -16.73 -17.77
N ARG A 109 -6.52 -15.46 -18.00
CA ARG A 109 -7.43 -14.32 -18.25
C ARG A 109 -8.27 -13.91 -17.03
N GLY A 110 -7.75 -14.14 -15.84
CA GLY A 110 -8.35 -13.75 -14.56
C GLY A 110 -8.36 -14.90 -13.57
N LEU A 111 -7.64 -14.71 -12.47
CA LEU A 111 -7.63 -15.54 -11.28
C LEU A 111 -8.00 -14.63 -10.11
N ARG A 112 -9.04 -14.97 -9.38
CA ARG A 112 -9.49 -14.15 -8.24
C ARG A 112 -8.40 -13.99 -7.20
N THR A 113 -8.31 -12.78 -6.63
CA THR A 113 -7.30 -12.44 -5.64
C THR A 113 -7.93 -11.90 -4.36
N VAL A 114 -7.23 -12.09 -3.24
CA VAL A 114 -7.52 -11.50 -1.94
C VAL A 114 -6.25 -10.83 -1.45
N ASN A 115 -6.35 -9.61 -0.94
CA ASN A 115 -5.19 -8.91 -0.40
C ASN A 115 -5.22 -8.91 1.14
N ILE A 116 -4.09 -9.26 1.74
CA ILE A 116 -3.81 -9.11 3.18
C ILE A 116 -2.56 -8.23 3.28
N PRO A 117 -2.73 -6.89 3.28
CA PRO A 117 -1.60 -5.98 3.35
C PRO A 117 -0.91 -6.07 4.71
N THR A 118 0.42 -6.11 4.69
CA THR A 118 1.25 -6.25 5.90
C THR A 118 2.09 -5.02 6.21
N THR A 119 2.04 -3.99 5.35
CA THR A 119 2.67 -2.69 5.58
C THR A 119 1.62 -1.60 5.69
N LEU A 120 1.92 -0.53 6.41
CA LEU A 120 1.00 0.61 6.53
C LEU A 120 0.71 1.23 5.15
N MET A 121 1.74 1.37 4.30
CA MET A 121 1.61 1.83 2.92
C MET A 121 0.59 0.98 2.12
N ALA A 122 0.71 -0.34 2.19
CA ALA A 122 -0.21 -1.21 1.49
C ALA A 122 -1.63 -1.13 2.07
N SER A 123 -1.75 -1.04 3.41
CA SER A 123 -3.05 -0.98 4.09
C SER A 123 -3.86 0.25 3.72
N VAL A 124 -3.22 1.42 3.63
CA VAL A 124 -3.93 2.68 3.38
C VAL A 124 -3.96 3.07 1.90
N ASP A 125 -3.06 2.51 1.07
CA ASP A 125 -2.93 2.92 -0.32
C ASP A 125 -2.85 1.75 -1.29
N ALA A 126 -1.74 1.02 -1.40
CA ALA A 126 -1.48 0.13 -2.53
C ALA A 126 -2.50 -1.00 -2.70
N ALA A 127 -2.95 -1.65 -1.61
CA ALA A 127 -3.89 -2.78 -1.69
C ALA A 127 -5.33 -2.37 -2.02
N VAL A 128 -5.66 -1.07 -1.97
CA VAL A 128 -7.01 -0.53 -2.14
C VAL A 128 -7.12 0.24 -3.45
N GLY A 129 -8.18 0.00 -4.22
CA GLY A 129 -8.47 0.73 -5.46
C GLY A 129 -8.12 -0.01 -6.74
N GLY A 130 -7.66 -1.27 -6.64
CA GLY A 130 -7.54 -2.22 -7.75
C GLY A 130 -6.50 -1.87 -8.82
N LYS A 131 -5.61 -0.90 -8.58
CA LYS A 131 -4.43 -0.71 -9.43
C LYS A 131 -3.46 -1.85 -9.13
N THR A 132 -2.98 -2.53 -10.16
CA THR A 132 -1.97 -3.59 -10.05
C THR A 132 -0.89 -3.36 -11.08
N GLY A 133 0.34 -3.81 -10.83
CA GLY A 133 1.38 -3.58 -11.81
C GLY A 133 2.77 -3.98 -11.36
N ILE A 134 3.69 -3.84 -12.30
CA ILE A 134 5.09 -4.15 -12.16
C ILE A 134 5.97 -3.04 -12.73
N ASN A 135 7.22 -3.03 -12.30
CA ASN A 135 8.25 -2.19 -12.89
C ASN A 135 8.71 -2.79 -14.23
N PHE A 136 9.01 -1.97 -15.20
CA PHE A 136 9.48 -2.41 -16.50
C PHE A 136 10.44 -1.39 -17.10
N ASN A 137 11.54 -1.85 -17.69
CA ASN A 137 12.57 -1.02 -18.33
C ASN A 137 13.07 0.14 -17.43
N GLY A 138 13.21 -0.10 -16.12
CA GLY A 138 13.68 0.90 -15.16
C GLY A 138 12.62 1.92 -14.73
N LEU A 139 11.38 1.81 -15.23
CA LEU A 139 10.25 2.65 -14.86
C LEU A 139 9.36 1.94 -13.85
N LYS A 140 8.92 2.65 -12.81
CA LYS A 140 8.01 2.11 -11.80
C LYS A 140 6.59 2.01 -12.32
N ASN A 141 5.93 0.87 -12.00
CA ASN A 141 4.51 0.62 -12.29
C ASN A 141 4.12 0.85 -13.76
N GLU A 142 5.06 0.64 -14.68
CA GLU A 142 4.87 0.93 -16.12
C GLU A 142 3.88 -0.04 -16.77
N VAL A 143 3.86 -1.29 -16.34
CA VAL A 143 2.96 -2.31 -16.86
C VAL A 143 2.01 -2.76 -15.77
N GLY A 144 0.72 -2.70 -16.03
CA GLY A 144 -0.28 -3.06 -15.01
C GLY A 144 -1.69 -3.19 -15.55
N SER A 145 -2.61 -3.40 -14.63
CA SER A 145 -4.04 -3.50 -14.92
C SER A 145 -4.88 -2.92 -13.79
N PHE A 146 -6.14 -2.63 -14.09
CA PHE A 146 -7.16 -2.38 -13.08
C PHE A 146 -7.85 -3.71 -12.74
N TYR A 147 -7.44 -4.34 -11.66
CA TYR A 147 -7.94 -5.64 -11.21
C TYR A 147 -8.21 -5.64 -9.70
N PRO A 148 -9.43 -5.25 -9.27
CA PRO A 148 -9.75 -5.22 -7.86
C PRO A 148 -9.78 -6.65 -7.29
N PRO A 149 -9.23 -6.86 -6.08
CA PRO A 149 -9.36 -8.14 -5.38
C PRO A 149 -10.82 -8.36 -4.91
N GLU A 150 -11.19 -9.60 -4.63
CA GLU A 150 -12.48 -9.95 -4.05
C GLU A 150 -12.68 -9.29 -2.68
N CYS A 151 -11.59 -9.23 -1.90
CA CYS A 151 -11.58 -8.58 -0.59
C CYS A 151 -10.18 -8.13 -0.22
N VAL A 152 -10.10 -7.05 0.57
CA VAL A 152 -8.88 -6.62 1.27
C VAL A 152 -9.12 -6.77 2.76
N PHE A 153 -8.28 -7.55 3.45
CA PHE A 153 -8.33 -7.71 4.90
C PHE A 153 -7.18 -6.94 5.54
N ILE A 154 -7.48 -5.88 6.26
CA ILE A 154 -6.51 -5.01 6.91
C ILE A 154 -6.50 -5.32 8.40
N ASP A 155 -5.34 -5.71 8.93
CA ASP A 155 -5.09 -5.91 10.35
C ASP A 155 -3.79 -5.22 10.75
N CYS A 156 -3.88 -4.28 11.66
CA CYS A 156 -2.72 -3.52 12.15
C CYS A 156 -1.75 -4.36 12.99
N GLU A 157 -2.09 -5.60 13.38
CA GLU A 157 -1.13 -6.48 14.07
C GLU A 157 0.09 -6.81 13.20
N PHE A 158 -0.05 -6.88 11.88
CA PHE A 158 1.10 -7.05 10.98
C PHE A 158 2.10 -5.90 11.06
N LEU A 159 1.64 -4.69 11.39
CA LEU A 159 2.49 -3.50 11.49
C LEU A 159 3.51 -3.60 12.62
N ARG A 160 3.32 -4.52 13.59
CA ARG A 160 4.32 -4.83 14.62
C ARG A 160 5.61 -5.43 14.05
N THR A 161 5.56 -5.95 12.84
CA THR A 161 6.72 -6.54 12.16
C THR A 161 7.52 -5.52 11.35
N LEU A 162 7.02 -4.29 11.22
CA LEU A 162 7.68 -3.22 10.46
C LEU A 162 8.73 -2.49 11.28
N ASP A 163 9.80 -2.08 10.60
CA ASP A 163 10.69 -1.06 11.13
C ASP A 163 10.04 0.34 11.05
N ARG A 164 10.65 1.29 11.76
CA ARG A 164 10.15 2.66 11.85
C ARG A 164 10.11 3.37 10.50
N ASP A 165 11.11 3.17 9.64
CA ASP A 165 11.19 3.85 8.34
C ASP A 165 10.03 3.42 7.42
N ASN A 166 9.71 2.12 7.40
CA ASN A 166 8.56 1.60 6.66
C ASN A 166 7.21 2.04 7.26
N LEU A 167 7.12 2.16 8.58
CA LEU A 167 5.93 2.71 9.22
C LEU A 167 5.73 4.18 8.83
N LEU A 168 6.77 5.00 8.91
CA LEU A 168 6.77 6.39 8.48
C LEU A 168 6.39 6.51 6.99
N SER A 169 6.95 5.65 6.14
CA SER A 169 6.62 5.65 4.72
C SER A 169 5.12 5.51 4.48
N GLY A 170 4.44 4.56 5.15
CA GLY A 170 2.99 4.43 5.05
C GLY A 170 2.23 5.61 5.69
N TYR A 171 2.79 6.18 6.75
CA TYR A 171 2.18 7.30 7.45
C TYR A 171 2.12 8.59 6.61
N ALA A 172 3.07 8.79 5.69
CA ALA A 172 3.02 9.88 4.72
C ALA A 172 1.76 9.85 3.84
N GLU A 173 1.29 8.67 3.47
CA GLU A 173 0.03 8.50 2.74
C GLU A 173 -1.18 8.87 3.60
N MET A 174 -1.16 8.54 4.89
CA MET A 174 -2.22 8.97 5.81
C MET A 174 -2.25 10.50 5.94
N ILE A 175 -1.09 11.16 6.00
CA ILE A 175 -1.00 12.63 5.97
C ILE A 175 -1.59 13.18 4.67
N LYS A 176 -1.26 12.59 3.53
CA LYS A 176 -1.84 12.96 2.23
C LYS A 176 -3.36 12.84 2.25
N HIS A 177 -3.90 11.70 2.68
CA HIS A 177 -5.35 11.49 2.75
C HIS A 177 -6.01 12.49 3.71
N ALA A 178 -5.38 12.81 4.81
CA ALA A 178 -5.86 13.83 5.75
C ALA A 178 -5.93 15.21 5.10
N LEU A 179 -4.89 15.63 4.38
CA LEU A 179 -4.83 16.94 3.70
C LEU A 179 -5.88 17.14 2.60
N ILE A 180 -6.29 16.04 1.93
CA ILE A 180 -7.31 16.09 0.86
C ILE A 180 -8.72 15.75 1.36
N SER A 181 -8.94 15.60 2.67
CA SER A 181 -10.22 15.17 3.24
C SER A 181 -10.83 16.21 4.17
N SER A 182 -10.82 15.98 5.47
CA SER A 182 -11.46 16.82 6.47
C SER A 182 -10.50 17.25 7.59
N MET A 183 -10.86 18.36 8.27
CA MET A 183 -10.09 18.85 9.39
C MET A 183 -10.03 17.86 10.56
N ASP A 184 -11.05 17.03 10.76
CA ASP A 184 -11.09 16.06 11.85
C ASP A 184 -10.07 14.94 11.63
N ILE A 185 -9.99 14.41 10.39
CA ILE A 185 -9.00 13.40 10.00
C ILE A 185 -7.60 14.01 10.09
N TYR A 186 -7.42 15.24 9.61
CA TYR A 186 -6.16 15.96 9.69
C TYR A 186 -5.70 16.13 11.16
N ALA A 187 -6.58 16.55 12.06
CA ALA A 187 -6.27 16.69 13.47
C ALA A 187 -5.87 15.34 14.10
N SER A 188 -6.58 14.26 13.78
CA SER A 188 -6.28 12.91 14.28
C SER A 188 -4.89 12.45 13.89
N VAL A 189 -4.51 12.70 12.63
CA VAL A 189 -3.18 12.37 12.13
C VAL A 189 -2.10 13.20 12.83
N LEU A 190 -2.28 14.51 13.02
CA LEU A 190 -1.29 15.35 13.68
C LEU A 190 -1.09 15.04 15.17
N LEU A 191 -2.09 14.45 15.82
CA LEU A 191 -2.04 14.11 17.25
C LEU A 191 -1.42 12.73 17.53
N PHE A 192 -1.20 11.93 16.50
CA PHE A 192 -0.63 10.59 16.67
C PHE A 192 0.87 10.65 16.87
N ASP A 193 1.33 10.17 18.02
CA ASP A 193 2.76 10.12 18.36
C ASP A 193 3.35 8.77 17.92
N LEU A 194 4.18 8.82 16.87
CA LEU A 194 4.90 7.66 16.34
C LEU A 194 6.15 7.29 17.15
N ASP A 195 6.59 8.16 18.08
CA ASP A 195 7.75 7.91 18.95
C ASP A 195 7.34 7.27 20.27
N ALA A 196 6.07 7.40 20.65
CA ALA A 196 5.51 6.74 21.81
C ALA A 196 5.25 5.24 21.52
N LYS A 197 4.89 4.49 22.57
CA LYS A 197 4.38 3.12 22.38
C LYS A 197 3.10 3.17 21.57
N ILE A 198 3.12 2.57 20.38
CA ILE A 198 2.01 2.60 19.43
C ILE A 198 0.75 1.93 20.04
N ASP A 199 -0.33 2.69 20.12
CA ASP A 199 -1.67 2.15 20.34
C ASP A 199 -2.23 1.62 19.01
N TYR A 200 -2.12 0.32 18.80
CA TYR A 200 -2.58 -0.32 17.57
C TYR A 200 -4.11 -0.26 17.40
N ALA A 201 -4.88 -0.18 18.48
CA ALA A 201 -6.33 0.00 18.38
C ALA A 201 -6.68 1.41 17.88
N PHE A 202 -5.94 2.42 18.30
CA PHE A 202 -6.08 3.78 17.76
C PHE A 202 -5.60 3.85 16.32
N LEU A 203 -4.44 3.26 16.01
CA LEU A 203 -3.90 3.19 14.64
C LEU A 203 -4.89 2.51 13.68
N ASN A 204 -5.54 1.43 14.12
CA ASN A 204 -6.56 0.73 13.30
C ASN A 204 -7.75 1.65 12.95
N ARG A 205 -8.20 2.50 13.88
CA ARG A 205 -9.23 3.50 13.59
C ARG A 205 -8.76 4.55 12.59
N MET A 206 -7.53 5.02 12.71
CA MET A 206 -6.93 5.98 11.77
C MET A 206 -6.76 5.38 10.37
N VAL A 207 -6.31 4.11 10.29
CA VAL A 207 -6.23 3.35 9.03
C VAL A 207 -7.61 3.24 8.40
N ALA A 208 -8.65 2.90 9.19
CA ALA A 208 -10.03 2.84 8.70
C ALA A 208 -10.50 4.19 8.11
N GLN A 209 -10.20 5.30 8.77
CA GLN A 209 -10.52 6.64 8.26
C GLN A 209 -9.77 6.96 6.96
N SER A 210 -8.47 6.64 6.90
CA SER A 210 -7.64 6.86 5.72
C SER A 210 -8.14 6.04 4.52
N VAL A 211 -8.48 4.78 4.74
CA VAL A 211 -9.06 3.88 3.73
C VAL A 211 -10.39 4.42 3.22
N ALA A 212 -11.28 4.85 4.11
CA ALA A 212 -12.59 5.41 3.73
C ALA A 212 -12.46 6.64 2.84
N VAL A 213 -11.44 7.50 3.06
CA VAL A 213 -11.15 8.63 2.16
C VAL A 213 -10.81 8.13 0.76
N LYS A 214 -9.92 7.12 0.67
CA LYS A 214 -9.51 6.55 -0.62
C LYS A 214 -10.66 5.85 -1.32
N GLU A 215 -11.42 5.00 -0.61
CA GLU A 215 -12.56 4.27 -1.19
C GLU A 215 -13.58 5.24 -1.81
N ARG A 216 -13.99 6.28 -1.07
CA ARG A 216 -14.90 7.29 -1.59
C ARG A 216 -14.41 7.91 -2.90
N ILE A 217 -13.13 8.30 -2.97
CA ILE A 217 -12.54 8.93 -4.15
C ILE A 217 -12.45 7.92 -5.31
N VAL A 218 -12.12 6.67 -5.04
CA VAL A 218 -12.02 5.60 -6.05
C VAL A 218 -13.41 5.22 -6.59
N GLU A 219 -14.43 5.19 -5.74
CA GLU A 219 -15.83 4.93 -6.16
C GLU A 219 -16.35 6.02 -7.08
N GLU A 220 -16.04 7.30 -6.79
CA GLU A 220 -16.44 8.44 -7.60
C GLU A 220 -15.69 8.49 -8.94
N ASP A 221 -14.41 8.10 -8.98
CA ASP A 221 -13.58 8.13 -10.19
C ASP A 221 -12.68 6.88 -10.32
N PRO A 222 -13.25 5.73 -10.70
CA PRO A 222 -12.49 4.46 -10.76
C PRO A 222 -11.31 4.48 -11.73
N LYS A 223 -11.35 5.31 -12.78
CA LYS A 223 -10.34 5.35 -13.86
C LYS A 223 -9.40 6.55 -13.81
N GLU A 224 -9.49 7.38 -12.76
CA GLU A 224 -8.59 8.53 -12.54
C GLU A 224 -8.63 9.60 -13.64
N HIS A 225 -9.83 9.90 -14.12
CA HIS A 225 -10.03 10.99 -15.08
C HIS A 225 -10.24 12.35 -14.40
N GLY A 226 -10.71 12.37 -13.15
CA GLY A 226 -11.12 13.56 -12.40
C GLY A 226 -10.56 13.60 -10.97
N ILE A 227 -11.47 13.48 -9.99
CA ILE A 227 -11.18 13.67 -8.55
C ILE A 227 -10.12 12.73 -8.01
N ARG A 228 -9.98 11.51 -8.55
CA ARG A 228 -8.98 10.55 -8.11
C ARG A 228 -7.54 11.05 -8.28
N LYS A 229 -7.32 12.05 -9.15
CA LYS A 229 -6.01 12.72 -9.27
C LYS A 229 -5.56 13.41 -7.98
N ALA A 230 -6.48 13.75 -7.07
CA ALA A 230 -6.15 14.29 -5.76
C ALA A 230 -5.33 13.29 -4.91
N LEU A 231 -5.48 11.97 -5.14
CA LEU A 231 -4.65 10.96 -4.50
C LEU A 231 -3.16 11.02 -4.93
N ASN A 232 -2.85 11.74 -6.01
CA ASN A 232 -1.47 11.98 -6.45
C ASN A 232 -0.86 13.26 -5.85
N PHE A 233 -1.54 13.90 -4.89
CA PHE A 233 -0.98 15.05 -4.19
C PHE A 233 0.35 14.69 -3.50
N GLY A 234 1.38 15.48 -3.74
CA GLY A 234 2.75 15.21 -3.32
C GLY A 234 3.53 14.22 -4.22
N HIS A 235 2.87 13.55 -5.17
CA HIS A 235 3.52 12.49 -5.97
C HIS A 235 4.31 13.03 -7.16
N THR A 236 3.87 14.14 -7.78
CA THR A 236 4.57 14.68 -8.96
C THR A 236 6.02 15.02 -8.62
N ILE A 237 6.22 15.77 -7.55
CA ILE A 237 7.55 16.15 -7.08
C ILE A 237 8.18 15.00 -6.28
N GLY A 238 7.39 14.25 -5.51
CA GLY A 238 7.83 13.11 -4.74
C GLY A 238 8.51 12.04 -5.61
N HIS A 239 7.92 11.64 -6.72
CA HIS A 239 8.51 10.67 -7.64
C HIS A 239 9.82 11.17 -8.27
N ALA A 240 9.95 12.47 -8.48
CA ALA A 240 11.22 13.05 -8.94
C ALA A 240 12.32 12.90 -7.87
N TYR A 241 12.01 13.16 -6.60
CA TYR A 241 12.94 12.93 -5.49
C TYR A 241 13.28 11.46 -5.32
N GLU A 242 12.31 10.59 -5.39
CA GLU A 242 12.49 9.14 -5.30
C GLU A 242 13.44 8.66 -6.41
N SER A 243 13.17 9.03 -7.67
CA SER A 243 13.98 8.66 -8.83
C SER A 243 15.43 9.17 -8.72
N LEU A 244 15.63 10.39 -8.25
CA LEU A 244 16.97 10.94 -8.01
C LEU A 244 17.71 10.20 -6.90
N SER A 245 16.98 9.66 -5.91
CA SER A 245 17.56 8.95 -4.78
C SER A 245 18.14 7.58 -5.15
N PHE A 246 17.69 6.95 -6.24
CA PHE A 246 18.22 5.66 -6.71
C PHE A 246 19.70 5.71 -7.10
N LYS A 247 20.26 6.92 -7.30
CA LYS A 247 21.69 7.13 -7.54
C LYS A 247 22.51 7.16 -6.26
N LYS A 248 21.86 7.06 -5.07
CA LYS A 248 22.51 7.08 -3.76
C LYS A 248 22.61 5.68 -3.20
N ASP A 249 23.54 5.46 -2.28
CA ASP A 249 23.72 4.18 -1.59
C ASP A 249 22.49 3.75 -0.78
N ARG A 250 21.69 4.72 -0.35
CA ARG A 250 20.44 4.49 0.39
C ARG A 250 19.30 5.26 -0.26
N PRO A 251 18.52 4.63 -1.15
CA PRO A 251 17.36 5.25 -1.77
C PRO A 251 16.29 5.65 -0.75
N LEU A 252 15.55 6.73 -1.06
CA LEU A 252 14.39 7.13 -0.27
C LEU A 252 13.27 6.11 -0.41
N LEU A 253 12.63 5.78 0.69
CA LEU A 253 11.35 5.08 0.64
C LEU A 253 10.28 6.00 0.03
N HIS A 254 9.33 5.39 -0.66
CA HIS A 254 8.27 6.10 -1.40
C HIS A 254 7.59 7.20 -0.56
N GLY A 255 7.11 6.86 0.63
CA GLY A 255 6.41 7.84 1.48
C GLY A 255 7.29 8.98 1.97
N HIS A 256 8.61 8.78 2.16
CA HIS A 256 9.51 9.87 2.48
C HIS A 256 9.62 10.85 1.30
N ALA A 257 9.67 10.33 0.08
CA ALA A 257 9.66 11.15 -1.12
C ALA A 257 8.32 11.90 -1.29
N VAL A 258 7.20 11.23 -1.02
CA VAL A 258 5.85 11.84 -1.04
C VAL A 258 5.73 12.94 0.02
N ALA A 259 6.23 12.73 1.23
CA ALA A 259 6.23 13.77 2.28
C ALA A 259 6.97 15.04 1.83
N ALA A 260 8.13 14.89 1.18
CA ALA A 260 8.85 16.02 0.58
C ALA A 260 8.08 16.69 -0.56
N GLY A 261 7.45 15.87 -1.40
CA GLY A 261 6.60 16.34 -2.49
C GLY A 261 5.40 17.14 -1.97
N ILE A 262 4.75 16.68 -0.90
CA ILE A 262 3.65 17.40 -0.22
C ILE A 262 4.08 18.81 0.17
N VAL A 263 5.25 18.98 0.80
CA VAL A 263 5.77 20.31 1.17
C VAL A 263 5.93 21.18 -0.05
N SER A 264 6.53 20.67 -1.10
CA SER A 264 6.80 21.39 -2.35
C SER A 264 5.50 21.80 -3.05
N GLU A 265 4.55 20.89 -3.15
CA GLU A 265 3.27 21.14 -3.81
C GLU A 265 2.34 22.06 -2.98
N LEU A 266 2.40 22.00 -1.64
CA LEU A 266 1.74 22.98 -0.77
C LEU A 266 2.33 24.38 -0.96
N TYR A 267 3.66 24.49 -1.13
CA TYR A 267 4.28 25.79 -1.41
C TYR A 267 3.83 26.35 -2.75
N LEU A 268 3.75 25.51 -3.79
CA LEU A 268 3.18 25.90 -5.09
C LEU A 268 1.72 26.31 -4.95
N SER A 269 0.92 25.56 -4.19
CA SER A 269 -0.48 25.88 -3.91
C SER A 269 -0.61 27.24 -3.19
N HIS A 270 0.30 27.54 -2.27
CA HIS A 270 0.35 28.87 -1.65
C HIS A 270 0.61 29.98 -2.69
N LYS A 271 1.58 29.78 -3.59
CA LYS A 271 1.94 30.78 -4.60
C LYS A 271 0.88 30.97 -5.68
N VAL A 272 0.22 29.89 -6.10
CA VAL A 272 -0.66 29.90 -7.28
C VAL A 272 -2.15 29.96 -6.90
N CYS A 273 -2.53 29.29 -5.82
CA CYS A 273 -3.93 29.13 -5.42
C CYS A 273 -4.27 29.85 -4.10
N GLY A 274 -3.31 30.55 -3.48
CA GLY A 274 -3.56 31.26 -2.23
C GLY A 274 -3.70 30.35 -1.00
N PHE A 275 -3.14 29.13 -1.03
CA PHE A 275 -3.16 28.25 0.15
C PHE A 275 -2.51 28.94 1.36
N PRO A 276 -3.14 28.91 2.56
CA PRO A 276 -2.65 29.69 3.71
C PRO A 276 -1.25 29.28 4.14
N MET A 277 -0.33 30.25 4.25
CA MET A 277 1.07 30.01 4.68
C MET A 277 1.12 29.41 6.08
N GLU A 278 0.21 29.79 6.98
CA GLU A 278 0.12 29.22 8.32
C GLU A 278 -0.08 27.71 8.29
N LYS A 279 -0.98 27.22 7.41
CA LYS A 279 -1.25 25.79 7.25
C LYS A 279 -0.06 25.06 6.64
N LEU A 280 0.58 25.65 5.65
CA LEU A 280 1.84 25.12 5.12
C LEU A 280 2.89 24.99 6.24
N SER A 281 3.08 26.02 7.05
CA SER A 281 4.05 26.02 8.15
C SER A 281 3.75 24.94 9.19
N GLN A 282 2.47 24.69 9.50
CA GLN A 282 2.05 23.60 10.39
C GLN A 282 2.43 22.24 9.84
N VAL A 283 2.16 21.98 8.56
CA VAL A 283 2.53 20.71 7.90
C VAL A 283 4.04 20.51 7.90
N VAL A 284 4.81 21.54 7.53
CA VAL A 284 6.29 21.49 7.52
C VAL A 284 6.84 21.20 8.92
N TYR A 285 6.32 21.89 9.94
CA TYR A 285 6.73 21.67 11.32
C TYR A 285 6.45 20.22 11.75
N TYR A 286 5.26 19.72 11.47
CA TYR A 286 4.88 18.35 11.80
C TYR A 286 5.78 17.33 11.12
N LEU A 287 5.98 17.44 9.80
CA LEU A 287 6.84 16.53 9.04
C LEU A 287 8.29 16.52 9.56
N LYS A 288 8.79 17.67 10.00
CA LYS A 288 10.09 17.75 10.68
C LYS A 288 10.08 17.05 12.04
N ALA A 289 9.04 17.24 12.84
CA ALA A 289 8.93 16.66 14.17
C ALA A 289 8.87 15.12 14.14
N VAL A 290 8.17 14.53 13.17
CA VAL A 290 8.09 13.05 13.01
C VAL A 290 9.27 12.42 12.27
N SER A 291 10.36 13.17 12.10
CA SER A 291 11.64 12.68 11.54
C SER A 291 11.67 12.36 10.04
N TYR A 292 10.86 13.03 9.22
CA TYR A 292 11.16 13.10 7.77
C TYR A 292 12.38 14.04 7.49
N THR A 293 13.23 14.28 8.49
CA THR A 293 14.30 15.28 8.52
C THR A 293 15.52 14.99 7.64
N HIS A 294 15.60 13.82 7.02
CA HIS A 294 16.64 13.56 6.02
C HIS A 294 16.36 14.24 4.66
N LEU A 295 15.27 15.00 4.59
CA LEU A 295 14.93 15.87 3.47
C LEU A 295 15.52 17.27 3.68
N THR A 296 16.80 17.36 3.97
CA THR A 296 17.51 18.60 3.69
C THR A 296 17.59 18.74 2.17
N LEU A 297 16.69 19.57 1.62
CA LEU A 297 16.91 20.11 0.27
C LEU A 297 18.35 20.59 0.23
N PRO A 298 19.15 20.28 -0.81
CA PRO A 298 20.43 20.87 -0.97
C PRO A 298 20.20 22.39 -1.02
N THR A 299 20.50 23.07 0.10
CA THR A 299 20.60 24.52 0.09
C THR A 299 21.88 24.82 -0.64
N ASN A 300 21.84 24.89 -1.97
CA ASN A 300 22.89 25.57 -2.72
C ASN A 300 22.82 27.05 -2.30
N ARG A 301 23.58 27.36 -1.27
CA ARG A 301 24.19 28.65 -1.15
C ARG A 301 25.47 28.55 -2.03
N GLU A 302 25.33 28.94 -3.25
CA GLU A 302 26.36 29.51 -4.16
C GLU A 302 25.84 29.46 -5.58
#